data_b81b4caa856b43877d39e0691c566bd3
#
_entry.id   b81b4caa856b43877d39e0691c566bd3
#
_cell.length_a   1.000
_cell.length_b   1.000
_cell.length_c   1.000
_cell.angle_alpha   90.00
_cell.angle_beta   90.00
_cell.angle_gamma   90.00
#
_symmetry.space_group_name_H-M   'P 1'
#
loop_
_entity.id
_entity.type
_entity.pdbx_description
1 polymer ?
#
loop_
_entity_poly.entity_id
_entity_poly.type
_entity_poly.pdbx_seq_one_letter_code
_entity_poly.pdbx_strand_id
1 'polypeptide(L)'
;MPGEVEKQSQRAWLAMTKQSEDYRRLGGGVRYDDDPTSHYSWDSNVPNSRQVSVGDILVFWDQRELLGASVIEDISERPGIKSIGRCPNCNKTNYLSRKKIKPRFRCYDCGAQFENPNFTETVIVSYRSSHNRSWVDLAGVLTGEELRGLCFHRHSQNSIRELHLDDFKAAVGRLAMGNPLQVIEACTSQIVGGHLDRVVRVRVGQAGFRATLLREYGHECAFTGTAPPAVLEACHLYNYASVGQHDVAGGLILRRDVHRLFDTGLLAVDKGGKIDVEISLLGFPIYAKLHGKPVLAKLKDKQSSWLRLHWNQWR
;
A
#
# COMPACT_ATOMS: atom_id res chain seq x y z
N MET A 1 -19.89 31.78 25.77
CA MET A 1 -20.36 30.83 24.75
C MET A 1 -19.12 30.27 24.06
N PRO A 2 -18.68 29.04 24.27
CA PRO A 2 -17.66 28.45 23.45
C PRO A 2 -18.31 28.09 22.11
N GLY A 3 -17.74 28.59 21.01
CA GLY A 3 -18.24 28.34 19.66
C GLY A 3 -18.24 26.80 19.37
N GLU A 4 -19.36 26.33 18.85
CA GLU A 4 -19.48 25.02 18.25
C GLU A 4 -18.45 24.94 17.11
N VAL A 5 -17.42 24.12 17.31
CA VAL A 5 -16.54 23.71 16.23
C VAL A 5 -17.43 22.89 15.28
N GLU A 6 -17.80 23.46 14.14
CA GLU A 6 -18.47 22.74 13.07
C GLU A 6 -17.67 21.45 12.81
N LYS A 7 -18.30 20.32 13.09
CA LYS A 7 -17.76 19.01 12.82
C LYS A 7 -17.63 18.88 11.30
N GLN A 8 -16.44 19.15 10.77
CA GLN A 8 -16.15 18.94 9.37
C GLN A 8 -16.47 17.48 9.05
N SER A 9 -17.42 17.24 8.15
CA SER A 9 -17.83 15.88 7.80
C SER A 9 -16.64 15.14 7.20
N GLN A 10 -16.31 13.97 7.75
CA GLN A 10 -15.25 13.10 7.24
C GLN A 10 -15.48 12.80 5.77
N ARG A 11 -14.45 12.96 4.95
CA ARG A 11 -14.46 12.66 3.52
C ARG A 11 -13.63 11.43 3.20
N ALA A 12 -13.87 10.85 2.04
CA ALA A 12 -13.08 9.75 1.51
C ALA A 12 -12.47 10.11 0.16
N TRP A 13 -11.23 9.74 -0.05
CA TRP A 13 -10.45 10.04 -1.25
C TRP A 13 -9.91 8.77 -1.88
N LEU A 14 -10.27 8.50 -3.13
CA LEU A 14 -9.65 7.44 -3.93
C LEU A 14 -8.28 7.93 -4.39
N ALA A 15 -7.23 7.36 -3.84
CA ALA A 15 -5.83 7.69 -4.12
C ALA A 15 -5.21 6.61 -5.02
N MET A 16 -4.65 7.03 -6.15
CA MET A 16 -4.03 6.12 -7.10
C MET A 16 -2.58 5.84 -6.72
N THR A 17 -2.27 4.56 -6.48
CA THR A 17 -0.90 4.08 -6.31
C THR A 17 -0.50 3.29 -7.55
N LYS A 18 0.55 3.69 -8.23
CA LYS A 18 1.14 2.92 -9.34
C LYS A 18 2.55 2.53 -9.00
N GLN A 19 2.80 1.24 -9.06
CA GLN A 19 4.11 0.64 -8.77
C GLN A 19 4.98 0.48 -10.03
N SER A 20 4.41 0.55 -11.26
CA SER A 20 5.20 0.33 -12.46
C SER A 20 6.01 1.55 -12.86
N GLU A 21 7.30 1.35 -13.09
CA GLU A 21 8.26 2.37 -13.57
C GLU A 21 7.83 3.05 -14.88
N ASP A 22 7.03 2.39 -15.70
CA ASP A 22 6.68 2.84 -17.05
C ASP A 22 5.73 4.03 -17.11
N TYR A 23 4.92 4.26 -16.09
CA TYR A 23 3.88 5.30 -16.13
C TYR A 23 4.31 6.68 -15.62
N ARG A 24 5.36 6.76 -14.80
CA ARG A 24 5.87 8.02 -14.22
C ARG A 24 6.87 8.76 -15.13
N ARG A 25 7.18 8.21 -16.30
CA ARG A 25 8.17 8.79 -17.25
C ARG A 25 7.63 9.94 -18.12
N LEU A 26 6.37 10.29 -17.96
CA LEU A 26 5.71 11.26 -18.84
C LEU A 26 5.74 12.67 -18.26
N GLY A 27 6.88 13.26 -18.02
CA GLY A 27 6.92 14.68 -17.68
C GLY A 27 7.83 15.10 -16.55
N GLY A 28 8.91 14.37 -16.27
CA GLY A 28 9.90 14.81 -15.27
C GLY A 28 9.38 14.82 -13.82
N GLY A 29 8.34 14.02 -13.52
CA GLY A 29 7.75 13.95 -12.20
C GLY A 29 8.70 13.35 -11.15
N VAL A 30 8.78 13.96 -9.98
CA VAL A 30 9.49 13.41 -8.83
C VAL A 30 8.91 12.02 -8.52
N ARG A 31 9.78 11.03 -8.35
CA ARG A 31 9.38 9.71 -7.86
C ARG A 31 9.12 9.84 -6.37
N TYR A 32 7.89 9.61 -5.95
CA TYR A 32 7.54 9.47 -4.55
C TYR A 32 7.85 8.04 -4.09
N ASP A 33 8.34 7.90 -2.87
CA ASP A 33 8.60 6.62 -2.18
C ASP A 33 7.35 6.13 -1.43
N ASP A 34 6.18 6.25 -2.07
CA ASP A 34 4.91 5.93 -1.45
C ASP A 34 4.81 4.47 -1.01
N ASP A 35 4.35 4.28 0.21
CA ASP A 35 3.89 3.01 0.76
C ASP A 35 2.42 3.15 1.17
N PRO A 36 1.48 2.57 0.42
CA PRO A 36 0.04 2.68 0.70
C PRO A 36 -0.36 2.28 2.12
N THR A 37 0.45 1.45 2.78
CA THR A 37 0.18 0.97 4.14
C THR A 37 0.61 1.96 5.22
N SER A 38 1.38 2.98 4.88
CA SER A 38 1.98 3.87 5.86
C SER A 38 1.95 5.35 5.48
N HIS A 39 2.20 5.69 4.23
CA HIS A 39 2.28 7.07 3.77
C HIS A 39 2.01 7.23 2.27
N TYR A 40 1.53 8.41 1.89
CA TYR A 40 1.26 8.77 0.51
C TYR A 40 1.65 10.23 0.26
N SER A 41 2.28 10.49 -0.88
CA SER A 41 2.79 11.81 -1.23
C SER A 41 2.12 12.37 -2.49
N TRP A 42 1.84 13.67 -2.47
CA TRP A 42 1.33 14.41 -3.62
C TRP A 42 1.86 15.85 -3.60
N ASP A 43 1.56 16.64 -4.60
CA ASP A 43 1.94 18.05 -4.64
C ASP A 43 0.75 18.97 -4.99
N SER A 44 0.94 20.27 -4.84
CA SER A 44 -0.09 21.29 -5.06
C SER A 44 -0.62 21.39 -6.50
N ASN A 45 0.02 20.72 -7.48
CA ASN A 45 -0.46 20.62 -8.86
C ASN A 45 -1.47 19.45 -9.05
N VAL A 46 -1.60 18.57 -8.04
CA VAL A 46 -2.60 17.50 -8.08
C VAL A 46 -3.98 18.11 -7.77
N PRO A 47 -4.99 17.92 -8.64
CA PRO A 47 -6.36 18.33 -8.32
C PRO A 47 -6.81 17.73 -6.97
N ASN A 48 -7.56 18.51 -6.20
CA ASN A 48 -8.01 18.21 -4.84
C ASN A 48 -6.90 18.19 -3.77
N SER A 49 -5.65 18.49 -4.12
CA SER A 49 -4.49 18.41 -3.22
C SER A 49 -4.68 19.13 -1.88
N ARG A 50 -5.35 20.28 -1.88
CA ARG A 50 -5.60 21.13 -0.70
C ARG A 50 -6.88 20.80 0.05
N GLN A 51 -7.69 19.88 -0.47
CA GLN A 51 -8.96 19.49 0.13
C GLN A 51 -8.81 18.27 1.04
N VAL A 52 -7.74 17.50 0.85
CA VAL A 52 -7.40 16.34 1.67
C VAL A 52 -6.95 16.83 3.04
N SER A 53 -7.56 16.32 4.10
CA SER A 53 -7.34 16.77 5.48
C SER A 53 -7.07 15.61 6.43
N VAL A 54 -6.45 15.91 7.56
CA VAL A 54 -6.31 14.96 8.68
C VAL A 54 -7.70 14.52 9.13
N GLY A 55 -7.88 13.21 9.36
CA GLY A 55 -9.16 12.58 9.67
C GLY A 55 -9.94 12.09 8.46
N ASP A 56 -9.58 12.48 7.23
CA ASP A 56 -10.16 11.93 6.00
C ASP A 56 -9.69 10.47 5.77
N ILE A 57 -10.46 9.72 4.99
CA ILE A 57 -10.11 8.36 4.61
C ILE A 57 -9.41 8.36 3.26
N LEU A 58 -8.23 7.76 3.19
CA LEU A 58 -7.59 7.41 1.92
C LEU A 58 -7.97 5.98 1.55
N VAL A 59 -8.49 5.81 0.33
CA VAL A 59 -8.84 4.54 -0.30
C VAL A 59 -7.85 4.33 -1.44
N PHE A 60 -7.01 3.31 -1.33
CA PHE A 60 -5.91 3.07 -2.26
C PHE A 60 -6.27 2.03 -3.32
N TRP A 61 -5.94 2.31 -4.58
CA TRP A 61 -6.15 1.41 -5.71
C TRP A 61 -5.03 1.51 -6.74
N ASP A 62 -4.86 0.45 -7.55
CA ASP A 62 -3.87 0.38 -8.63
C ASP A 62 -4.46 0.60 -10.04
N GLN A 63 -5.69 1.06 -10.14
CA GLN A 63 -6.60 1.15 -11.31
C GLN A 63 -7.34 -0.15 -11.65
N ARG A 64 -6.91 -1.29 -11.20
CA ARG A 64 -7.54 -2.59 -11.44
C ARG A 64 -8.47 -2.96 -10.29
N GLU A 65 -7.98 -2.75 -9.06
CA GLU A 65 -8.66 -3.18 -7.86
C GLU A 65 -8.35 -2.27 -6.66
N LEU A 66 -9.18 -2.41 -5.63
CA LEU A 66 -8.94 -1.88 -4.30
C LEU A 66 -7.74 -2.57 -3.66
N LEU A 67 -6.88 -1.80 -3.02
CA LEU A 67 -5.75 -2.31 -2.24
C LEU A 67 -6.04 -2.27 -0.74
N GLY A 68 -6.59 -1.17 -0.27
CA GLY A 68 -6.90 -0.97 1.14
C GLY A 68 -7.36 0.44 1.44
N ALA A 69 -7.61 0.71 2.71
CA ALA A 69 -8.01 2.03 3.17
C ALA A 69 -7.39 2.35 4.53
N SER A 70 -7.22 3.63 4.82
CA SER A 70 -6.73 4.12 6.11
C SER A 70 -7.22 5.53 6.40
N VAL A 71 -7.18 5.96 7.66
CA VAL A 71 -7.43 7.35 8.06
C VAL A 71 -6.12 8.13 8.04
N ILE A 72 -6.17 9.35 7.55
CA ILE A 72 -5.03 10.28 7.59
C ILE A 72 -4.81 10.74 9.03
N GLU A 73 -3.66 10.44 9.58
CA GLU A 73 -3.27 10.77 10.95
C GLU A 73 -2.54 12.12 11.02
N ASP A 74 -1.75 12.41 9.99
CA ASP A 74 -0.96 13.64 9.87
C ASP A 74 -0.71 13.96 8.40
N ILE A 75 -0.51 15.25 8.08
CA ILE A 75 -0.08 15.73 6.77
C ILE A 75 1.08 16.70 6.98
N SER A 76 2.26 16.31 6.54
CA SER A 76 3.40 17.22 6.47
C SER A 76 3.43 17.97 5.15
N GLU A 77 3.75 19.27 5.22
CA GLU A 77 3.88 20.14 4.06
C GLU A 77 5.31 20.65 3.92
N ARG A 78 5.82 20.69 2.69
CA ARG A 78 7.15 21.23 2.41
C ARG A 78 7.12 22.01 1.09
N PRO A 79 7.70 23.23 1.05
CA PRO A 79 7.92 23.91 -0.21
C PRO A 79 8.93 23.12 -1.05
N GLY A 80 8.74 23.16 -2.37
CA GLY A 80 9.60 22.46 -3.31
C GLY A 80 9.56 23.10 -4.70
N ILE A 81 10.43 22.63 -5.56
CA ILE A 81 10.47 23.00 -6.98
C ILE A 81 10.28 21.74 -7.80
N LYS A 82 9.35 21.79 -8.77
CA LYS A 82 9.08 20.68 -9.69
C LYS A 82 9.43 21.12 -11.11
N SER A 83 10.27 20.34 -11.76
CA SER A 83 10.58 20.50 -13.18
C SER A 83 9.50 19.83 -14.02
N ILE A 84 8.81 20.59 -14.87
CA ILE A 84 7.73 20.12 -15.72
C ILE A 84 8.18 20.19 -17.17
N GLY A 85 8.21 19.03 -17.86
CA GLY A 85 8.50 18.96 -19.28
C GLY A 85 7.32 19.45 -20.12
N ARG A 86 7.61 20.27 -21.13
CA ARG A 86 6.63 20.88 -22.03
C ARG A 86 7.01 20.66 -23.48
N CYS A 87 6.01 20.57 -24.34
CA CYS A 87 6.21 20.52 -25.79
C CYS A 87 6.94 21.79 -26.26
N PRO A 88 8.07 21.69 -27.01
CA PRO A 88 8.81 22.85 -27.50
C PRO A 88 7.99 23.74 -28.42
N ASN A 89 6.97 23.21 -29.11
CA ASN A 89 6.16 23.93 -30.09
C ASN A 89 4.95 24.66 -29.46
N CYS A 90 4.18 24.00 -28.59
CA CYS A 90 2.94 24.57 -28.06
C CYS A 90 2.94 24.78 -26.54
N ASN A 91 4.05 24.49 -25.88
CA ASN A 91 4.26 24.66 -24.43
C ASN A 91 3.30 23.87 -23.51
N LYS A 92 2.55 22.91 -24.06
CA LYS A 92 1.65 22.04 -23.31
C LYS A 92 2.36 20.78 -22.82
N THR A 93 1.80 20.13 -21.79
CA THR A 93 2.37 18.93 -21.16
C THR A 93 1.84 17.62 -21.73
N ASN A 94 0.86 17.68 -22.63
CA ASN A 94 0.18 16.52 -23.21
C ASN A 94 0.99 15.91 -24.36
N TYR A 95 2.07 15.19 -24.03
CA TYR A 95 2.88 14.46 -25.01
C TYR A 95 3.24 13.08 -24.50
N LEU A 96 3.48 12.14 -25.40
CA LEU A 96 3.83 10.76 -25.12
C LEU A 96 5.25 10.41 -25.52
N SER A 97 5.92 9.64 -24.67
CA SER A 97 7.20 9.00 -25.01
C SER A 97 6.97 7.74 -25.84
N ARG A 98 7.64 7.64 -26.99
CA ARG A 98 7.61 6.47 -27.87
C ARG A 98 8.87 5.62 -27.65
N LYS A 99 8.71 4.31 -27.40
CA LYS A 99 9.84 3.44 -27.07
C LYS A 99 10.70 3.05 -28.28
N LYS A 100 10.07 2.90 -29.46
CA LYS A 100 10.70 2.32 -30.67
C LYS A 100 10.81 3.29 -31.86
N ILE A 101 10.26 4.50 -31.75
CA ILE A 101 10.17 5.46 -32.87
C ILE A 101 10.89 6.74 -32.47
N LYS A 102 11.68 7.27 -33.38
CA LYS A 102 12.30 8.60 -33.23
C LYS A 102 11.59 9.64 -34.13
N PRO A 103 11.51 10.91 -33.72
CA PRO A 103 11.89 11.46 -32.41
C PRO A 103 11.12 10.86 -31.25
N ARG A 104 11.72 10.86 -30.04
CA ARG A 104 11.21 10.10 -28.86
C ARG A 104 9.84 10.54 -28.38
N PHE A 105 9.47 11.80 -28.55
CA PHE A 105 8.23 12.37 -28.06
C PHE A 105 7.31 12.85 -29.19
N ARG A 106 5.99 12.75 -28.97
CA ARG A 106 4.96 13.32 -29.83
C ARG A 106 3.93 14.04 -28.97
N CYS A 107 3.66 15.31 -29.28
CA CYS A 107 2.61 16.09 -28.65
C CYS A 107 1.24 15.72 -29.23
N TYR A 108 0.24 15.49 -28.38
CA TYR A 108 -1.13 15.22 -28.81
C TYR A 108 -1.90 16.48 -29.17
N ASP A 109 -1.53 17.65 -28.61
CA ASP A 109 -2.25 18.88 -28.86
C ASP A 109 -1.87 19.54 -30.20
N CYS A 110 -0.59 19.50 -30.58
CA CYS A 110 -0.12 20.15 -31.81
C CYS A 110 0.52 19.21 -32.83
N GLY A 111 0.62 17.91 -32.51
CA GLY A 111 1.22 16.91 -33.41
C GLY A 111 2.74 16.96 -33.52
N ALA A 112 3.43 17.97 -32.96
CA ALA A 112 4.88 18.13 -33.02
C ALA A 112 5.60 16.89 -32.47
N GLN A 113 6.70 16.52 -33.15
CA GLN A 113 7.57 15.42 -32.75
C GLN A 113 8.93 16.01 -32.35
N PHE A 114 9.46 15.60 -31.22
CA PHE A 114 10.71 16.15 -30.66
C PHE A 114 11.47 15.13 -29.85
N GLU A 115 12.76 15.35 -29.67
CA GLU A 115 13.63 14.45 -28.91
C GLU A 115 13.69 14.84 -27.43
N ASN A 116 13.67 16.14 -27.13
CA ASN A 116 13.73 16.65 -25.77
C ASN A 116 12.59 17.66 -25.53
N PRO A 117 11.87 17.54 -24.40
CA PRO A 117 10.94 18.57 -23.97
C PRO A 117 11.68 19.77 -23.40
N ASN A 118 11.05 20.94 -23.43
CA ASN A 118 11.49 22.09 -22.66
C ASN A 118 11.07 21.89 -21.20
N PHE A 119 11.98 22.15 -20.26
CA PHE A 119 11.68 22.05 -18.83
C PHE A 119 11.42 23.43 -18.23
N THR A 120 10.35 23.53 -17.45
CA THR A 120 9.98 24.73 -16.69
C THR A 120 9.93 24.38 -15.21
N GLU A 121 10.64 25.14 -14.39
CA GLU A 121 10.56 25.00 -12.95
C GLU A 121 9.30 25.70 -12.42
N THR A 122 8.58 24.99 -11.55
CA THR A 122 7.35 25.46 -10.91
C THR A 122 7.46 25.26 -9.42
N VAL A 123 7.21 26.32 -8.64
CA VAL A 123 7.13 26.23 -7.19
C VAL A 123 5.89 25.43 -6.82
N ILE A 124 6.07 24.44 -5.96
CA ILE A 124 5.01 23.57 -5.45
C ILE A 124 5.05 23.51 -3.93
N VAL A 125 3.94 23.08 -3.34
CA VAL A 125 3.91 22.54 -1.98
C VAL A 125 3.79 21.02 -2.12
N SER A 126 4.73 20.30 -1.54
CA SER A 126 4.69 18.83 -1.43
C SER A 126 4.00 18.45 -0.15
N TYR A 127 3.05 17.55 -0.24
CA TYR A 127 2.29 16.97 0.87
C TYR A 127 2.70 15.52 1.07
N ARG A 128 2.74 15.08 2.33
CA ARG A 128 2.93 13.66 2.68
C ARG A 128 2.02 13.31 3.86
N SER A 129 1.09 12.40 3.63
CA SER A 129 0.27 11.85 4.70
C SER A 129 1.00 10.75 5.46
N SER A 130 0.68 10.63 6.76
CA SER A 130 0.95 9.47 7.58
C SER A 130 -0.37 8.81 7.96
N HIS A 131 -0.47 7.48 7.83
CA HIS A 131 -1.72 6.74 8.01
C HIS A 131 -1.51 5.25 8.34
N ASN A 132 -0.44 4.92 9.06
CA ASN A 132 -0.04 3.53 9.30
C ASN A 132 -0.79 2.82 10.43
N ARG A 133 -1.52 3.56 11.27
CA ARG A 133 -2.18 3.00 12.46
C ARG A 133 -3.50 2.32 12.16
N SER A 134 -4.21 2.81 11.14
CA SER A 134 -5.56 2.37 10.78
C SER A 134 -5.63 1.65 9.44
N TRP A 135 -4.50 1.18 8.91
CA TRP A 135 -4.50 0.47 7.64
C TRP A 135 -5.38 -0.78 7.68
N VAL A 136 -6.31 -0.86 6.75
CA VAL A 136 -7.16 -2.02 6.49
C VAL A 136 -6.86 -2.52 5.08
N ASP A 137 -6.38 -3.76 4.99
CA ASP A 137 -6.15 -4.44 3.71
C ASP A 137 -7.49 -4.91 3.14
N LEU A 138 -7.85 -4.39 1.96
CA LEU A 138 -9.10 -4.69 1.25
C LEU A 138 -8.81 -5.15 -0.19
N ALA A 139 -7.62 -5.69 -0.43
CA ALA A 139 -7.19 -6.06 -1.77
C ALA A 139 -8.17 -7.00 -2.46
N GLY A 140 -8.55 -6.65 -3.69
CA GLY A 140 -9.48 -7.43 -4.51
C GLY A 140 -10.94 -7.40 -4.06
N VAL A 141 -11.31 -6.71 -2.97
CA VAL A 141 -12.71 -6.61 -2.51
C VAL A 141 -13.59 -5.86 -3.52
N LEU A 142 -13.04 -4.82 -4.16
CA LEU A 142 -13.71 -4.04 -5.19
C LEU A 142 -12.82 -3.93 -6.43
N THR A 143 -13.41 -4.02 -7.60
CA THR A 143 -12.74 -3.75 -8.87
C THR A 143 -12.53 -2.26 -9.10
N GLY A 144 -11.61 -1.90 -9.98
CA GLY A 144 -11.38 -0.51 -10.35
C GLY A 144 -12.59 0.17 -11.00
N GLU A 145 -13.47 -0.60 -11.65
CA GLU A 145 -14.73 -0.08 -12.23
C GLU A 145 -15.73 0.27 -11.13
N GLU A 146 -15.93 -0.62 -10.16
CA GLU A 146 -16.78 -0.37 -8.99
C GLU A 146 -16.29 0.85 -8.21
N LEU A 147 -14.98 0.96 -7.94
CA LEU A 147 -14.40 2.12 -7.27
C LEU A 147 -14.64 3.44 -8.01
N ARG A 148 -14.53 3.44 -9.34
CA ARG A 148 -14.88 4.63 -10.15
C ARG A 148 -16.36 4.97 -10.05
N GLY A 149 -17.24 3.98 -9.97
CA GLY A 149 -18.66 4.15 -9.75
C GLY A 149 -19.00 4.86 -8.45
N LEU A 150 -18.16 4.70 -7.43
CA LEU A 150 -18.31 5.32 -6.11
C LEU A 150 -17.76 6.77 -6.04
N CYS A 151 -17.07 7.27 -7.08
CA CYS A 151 -16.56 8.64 -7.11
C CYS A 151 -17.65 9.64 -7.49
N PHE A 152 -17.65 10.85 -6.89
CA PHE A 152 -18.49 11.98 -7.32
C PHE A 152 -18.34 12.29 -8.81
N HIS A 153 -17.12 12.12 -9.34
CA HIS A 153 -16.80 12.32 -10.76
C HIS A 153 -16.21 11.04 -11.35
N ARG A 154 -17.08 10.12 -11.77
CA ARG A 154 -16.73 8.79 -12.29
C ARG A 154 -15.67 8.80 -13.39
N HIS A 155 -15.72 9.76 -14.31
CA HIS A 155 -14.83 9.86 -15.47
C HIS A 155 -13.57 10.70 -15.23
N SER A 156 -13.38 11.22 -14.02
CA SER A 156 -12.18 11.98 -13.66
C SER A 156 -10.91 11.15 -13.89
N GLN A 157 -9.85 11.80 -14.38
CA GLN A 157 -8.51 11.21 -14.53
C GLN A 157 -7.56 11.64 -13.40
N ASN A 158 -8.06 12.35 -12.40
CA ASN A 158 -7.26 12.81 -11.28
C ASN A 158 -6.71 11.63 -10.48
N SER A 159 -5.50 11.77 -9.95
CA SER A 159 -4.89 10.77 -9.08
C SER A 159 -5.54 10.71 -7.68
N ILE A 160 -6.14 11.83 -7.24
CA ILE A 160 -6.92 11.93 -6.01
C ILE A 160 -8.34 12.34 -6.38
N ARG A 161 -9.33 11.54 -6.01
CA ARG A 161 -10.76 11.74 -6.32
C ARG A 161 -11.60 11.57 -5.08
N GLU A 162 -12.60 12.42 -4.92
CA GLU A 162 -13.55 12.28 -3.83
C GLU A 162 -14.50 11.11 -4.07
N LEU A 163 -14.72 10.30 -3.03
CA LEU A 163 -15.62 9.14 -2.98
C LEU A 163 -16.86 9.46 -2.12
N HIS A 164 -17.98 8.88 -2.49
CA HIS A 164 -19.14 8.77 -1.60
C HIS A 164 -18.82 7.79 -0.47
N LEU A 165 -18.53 8.32 0.72
CA LEU A 165 -18.03 7.54 1.86
C LEU A 165 -19.02 6.44 2.29
N ASP A 166 -20.31 6.77 2.38
CA ASP A 166 -21.33 5.81 2.82
C ASP A 166 -21.53 4.69 1.80
N ASP A 167 -21.49 5.00 0.50
CA ASP A 167 -21.56 4.00 -0.56
C ASP A 167 -20.33 3.09 -0.57
N PHE A 168 -19.14 3.64 -0.31
CA PHE A 168 -17.93 2.85 -0.14
C PHE A 168 -18.04 1.89 1.05
N LYS A 169 -18.47 2.40 2.22
CA LYS A 169 -18.70 1.58 3.41
C LYS A 169 -19.72 0.46 3.13
N ALA A 170 -20.82 0.79 2.48
CA ALA A 170 -21.84 -0.19 2.12
C ALA A 170 -21.33 -1.25 1.12
N ALA A 171 -20.53 -0.85 0.13
CA ALA A 171 -19.95 -1.77 -0.85
C ALA A 171 -18.97 -2.75 -0.19
N VAL A 172 -18.05 -2.25 0.64
CA VAL A 172 -17.10 -3.08 1.38
C VAL A 172 -17.83 -4.01 2.37
N GLY A 173 -18.82 -3.49 3.10
CA GLY A 173 -19.58 -4.28 4.09
C GLY A 173 -20.38 -5.43 3.48
N ARG A 174 -20.78 -5.32 2.23
CA ARG A 174 -21.50 -6.42 1.52
C ARG A 174 -20.57 -7.55 1.07
N LEU A 175 -19.32 -7.24 0.75
CA LEU A 175 -18.39 -8.17 0.09
C LEU A 175 -17.31 -8.70 1.04
N ALA A 176 -16.97 -7.95 2.07
CA ALA A 176 -16.01 -8.38 3.07
C ALA A 176 -16.69 -9.19 4.18
N MET A 177 -16.09 -10.31 4.57
CA MET A 177 -16.54 -11.06 5.74
C MET A 177 -16.19 -10.30 7.02
N GLY A 178 -17.18 -9.93 7.80
CA GLY A 178 -17.02 -9.12 9.02
C GLY A 178 -17.23 -7.63 8.77
N ASN A 179 -16.92 -6.79 9.76
CA ASN A 179 -16.94 -5.34 9.59
C ASN A 179 -15.50 -4.77 9.58
N PRO A 180 -14.82 -4.83 8.43
CA PRO A 180 -13.42 -4.41 8.32
C PRO A 180 -13.21 -2.92 8.59
N LEU A 181 -14.24 -2.11 8.42
CA LEU A 181 -14.16 -0.66 8.56
C LEU A 181 -14.31 -0.18 10.02
N GLN A 182 -14.64 -1.06 10.96
CA GLN A 182 -14.66 -0.72 12.40
C GLN A 182 -13.34 -0.13 12.88
N VAL A 183 -12.22 -0.59 12.35
CA VAL A 183 -10.89 -0.05 12.70
C VAL A 183 -10.76 1.40 12.23
N ILE A 184 -11.19 1.69 11.02
CA ILE A 184 -11.21 3.05 10.46
C ILE A 184 -12.10 3.94 11.33
N GLU A 185 -13.28 3.47 11.71
CA GLU A 185 -14.23 4.21 12.56
C GLU A 185 -13.67 4.46 13.97
N ALA A 186 -13.05 3.42 14.58
CA ALA A 186 -12.41 3.56 15.87
C ALA A 186 -11.22 4.53 15.86
N CYS A 187 -10.38 4.47 14.82
CA CYS A 187 -9.25 5.40 14.67
C CYS A 187 -9.72 6.83 14.39
N THR A 188 -10.75 7.01 13.58
CA THR A 188 -11.36 8.33 13.33
C THR A 188 -11.82 8.98 14.64
N SER A 189 -12.52 8.22 15.49
CA SER A 189 -12.99 8.71 16.79
C SER A 189 -11.84 9.13 17.70
N GLN A 190 -10.70 8.46 17.64
CA GLN A 190 -9.52 8.79 18.43
C GLN A 190 -8.80 10.04 17.91
N ILE A 191 -8.69 10.22 16.59
CA ILE A 191 -8.07 11.41 15.96
C ILE A 191 -8.88 12.66 16.32
N VAL A 192 -10.20 12.60 16.25
CA VAL A 192 -11.09 13.71 16.62
C VAL A 192 -11.09 13.98 18.14
N GLY A 193 -10.84 12.96 18.98
CA GLY A 193 -10.79 13.06 20.44
C GLY A 193 -9.43 13.45 21.02
N GLY A 194 -8.37 13.61 20.21
CA GLY A 194 -7.05 14.04 20.65
C GLY A 194 -6.23 13.02 21.44
N HIS A 195 -6.66 11.76 21.52
CA HIS A 195 -5.95 10.68 22.21
C HIS A 195 -5.59 9.54 21.25
N LEU A 196 -4.30 9.38 20.99
CA LEU A 196 -3.72 8.36 20.10
C LEU A 196 -2.86 7.37 20.87
N ASP A 197 -3.47 6.43 21.61
CA ASP A 197 -2.71 5.53 22.47
C ASP A 197 -2.55 4.07 22.00
N ARG A 198 -3.03 3.66 20.82
CA ARG A 198 -2.80 2.28 20.38
C ARG A 198 -2.78 2.10 18.86
N VAL A 199 -1.71 1.47 18.37
CA VAL A 199 -1.61 0.98 16.99
C VAL A 199 -2.49 -0.26 16.82
N VAL A 200 -3.57 -0.16 16.04
CA VAL A 200 -4.38 -1.32 15.67
C VAL A 200 -4.27 -1.52 14.16
N ARG A 201 -3.42 -2.44 13.74
CA ARG A 201 -3.37 -2.88 12.33
C ARG A 201 -4.34 -4.04 12.15
N VAL A 202 -5.42 -3.84 11.40
CA VAL A 202 -6.30 -4.92 10.97
C VAL A 202 -6.15 -5.12 9.46
N ARG A 203 -5.70 -6.31 9.08
CA ARG A 203 -5.59 -6.73 7.68
C ARG A 203 -6.80 -7.59 7.33
N VAL A 204 -7.76 -7.07 6.59
CA VAL A 204 -9.04 -7.76 6.29
C VAL A 204 -8.94 -8.73 5.12
N GLY A 205 -8.15 -8.46 4.11
CA GLY A 205 -7.84 -9.42 3.04
C GLY A 205 -7.15 -10.69 3.54
N GLN A 206 -6.53 -10.64 4.73
CA GLN A 206 -5.93 -11.80 5.38
C GLN A 206 -6.93 -12.88 5.80
N ALA A 207 -8.21 -12.59 6.00
CA ALA A 207 -9.16 -13.62 6.40
C ALA A 207 -9.33 -14.69 5.31
N GLY A 208 -9.48 -14.29 4.05
CA GLY A 208 -9.55 -15.20 2.90
C GLY A 208 -8.20 -15.85 2.62
N PHE A 209 -7.12 -15.09 2.62
CA PHE A 209 -5.76 -15.59 2.43
C PHE A 209 -5.35 -16.54 3.57
N ARG A 210 -5.60 -16.15 4.82
CA ARG A 210 -5.37 -17.01 5.99
C ARG A 210 -6.22 -18.29 5.94
N ALA A 211 -7.51 -18.20 5.59
CA ALA A 211 -8.38 -19.37 5.47
C ALA A 211 -7.87 -20.33 4.37
N THR A 212 -7.36 -19.80 3.27
CA THR A 212 -6.80 -20.61 2.19
C THR A 212 -5.48 -21.26 2.61
N LEU A 213 -4.57 -20.53 3.26
CA LEU A 213 -3.33 -21.10 3.78
C LEU A 213 -3.58 -22.15 4.87
N LEU A 214 -4.55 -21.91 5.78
CA LEU A 214 -4.92 -22.91 6.79
C LEU A 214 -5.54 -24.16 6.19
N ARG A 215 -6.28 -24.03 5.10
CA ARG A 215 -6.84 -25.18 4.38
C ARG A 215 -5.73 -26.00 3.69
N GLU A 216 -4.69 -25.32 3.16
CA GLU A 216 -3.60 -25.97 2.43
C GLU A 216 -2.54 -26.56 3.36
N TYR A 217 -2.16 -25.83 4.41
CA TYR A 217 -1.05 -26.19 5.31
C TYR A 217 -1.48 -26.65 6.70
N GLY A 218 -2.78 -26.65 6.98
CA GLY A 218 -3.30 -26.98 8.31
C GLY A 218 -3.01 -25.90 9.37
N HIS A 219 -3.23 -26.26 10.64
CA HIS A 219 -2.98 -25.39 11.79
C HIS A 219 -1.52 -25.55 12.30
N GLU A 220 -0.56 -25.36 11.40
CA GLU A 220 0.86 -25.53 11.70
C GLU A 220 1.66 -24.28 11.32
N CYS A 221 2.48 -23.82 12.26
CA CYS A 221 3.48 -22.81 11.98
C CYS A 221 4.61 -23.43 11.16
N ALA A 222 4.96 -22.84 10.02
CA ALA A 222 6.02 -23.35 9.15
C ALA A 222 7.40 -23.47 9.82
N PHE A 223 7.64 -22.77 10.95
CA PHE A 223 8.92 -22.79 11.67
C PHE A 223 8.86 -23.58 12.98
N THR A 224 7.72 -23.61 13.65
CA THR A 224 7.61 -24.18 15.00
C THR A 224 6.67 -25.38 15.13
N GLY A 225 5.94 -25.73 14.04
CA GLY A 225 4.98 -26.83 14.03
C GLY A 225 3.63 -26.43 14.63
N THR A 226 2.92 -27.41 15.17
CA THR A 226 1.55 -27.28 15.67
C THR A 226 1.43 -26.18 16.70
N ALA A 227 0.43 -25.31 16.54
CA ALA A 227 0.12 -24.19 17.45
C ALA A 227 -1.39 -23.92 17.47
N PRO A 228 -1.92 -23.33 18.55
CA PRO A 228 -3.33 -22.96 18.61
C PRO A 228 -3.71 -22.01 17.46
N PRO A 229 -4.87 -22.18 16.80
CA PRO A 229 -5.29 -21.32 15.68
C PRO A 229 -5.29 -19.83 15.99
N ALA A 230 -5.53 -19.46 17.26
CA ALA A 230 -5.59 -18.07 17.72
C ALA A 230 -4.24 -17.33 17.64
N VAL A 231 -3.11 -18.06 17.60
CA VAL A 231 -1.76 -17.47 17.51
C VAL A 231 -1.12 -17.65 16.13
N LEU A 232 -1.83 -18.28 15.18
CA LEU A 232 -1.36 -18.48 13.82
C LEU A 232 -1.79 -17.32 12.91
N GLU A 233 -0.86 -16.79 12.16
CA GLU A 233 -1.07 -15.70 11.21
C GLU A 233 -0.60 -16.08 9.81
N ALA A 234 -1.23 -15.52 8.80
CA ALA A 234 -0.79 -15.62 7.41
C ALA A 234 0.32 -14.59 7.18
N CYS A 235 1.53 -15.06 6.96
CA CYS A 235 2.70 -14.26 6.61
C CYS A 235 2.82 -14.17 5.09
N HIS A 236 2.87 -12.95 4.55
CA HIS A 236 3.24 -12.73 3.15
C HIS A 236 4.76 -12.78 3.00
N LEU A 237 5.26 -13.58 2.08
CA LEU A 237 6.69 -13.70 1.79
C LEU A 237 7.21 -12.61 0.84
N TYR A 238 6.34 -11.76 0.35
CA TYR A 238 6.67 -10.65 -0.55
C TYR A 238 6.04 -9.36 -0.04
N ASN A 239 6.68 -8.23 -0.37
CA ASN A 239 6.03 -6.95 -0.15
C ASN A 239 4.84 -6.86 -1.12
N TYR A 240 3.61 -6.94 -0.58
CA TYR A 240 2.35 -6.89 -1.33
C TYR A 240 2.31 -5.72 -2.30
N ALA A 241 2.92 -4.59 -1.92
CA ALA A 241 3.07 -3.41 -2.75
C ALA A 241 3.82 -3.68 -4.08
N SER A 242 4.60 -4.74 -4.19
CA SER A 242 5.38 -5.05 -5.41
C SER A 242 4.71 -6.07 -6.35
N VAL A 243 3.75 -6.87 -5.89
CA VAL A 243 3.19 -8.00 -6.66
C VAL A 243 1.72 -7.83 -7.01
N GLY A 244 0.94 -7.06 -6.22
CA GLY A 244 -0.45 -6.70 -6.54
C GLY A 244 -1.47 -7.82 -6.63
N GLN A 245 -1.14 -9.05 -6.19
CA GLN A 245 -2.05 -10.21 -6.19
C GLN A 245 -1.83 -11.06 -4.95
N HIS A 246 -2.92 -11.49 -4.30
CA HIS A 246 -2.88 -12.54 -3.28
C HIS A 246 -2.58 -13.90 -3.93
N ASP A 247 -1.31 -14.26 -4.00
CA ASP A 247 -0.90 -15.58 -4.43
C ASP A 247 -0.73 -16.47 -3.18
N VAL A 248 -1.53 -17.53 -3.09
CA VAL A 248 -1.40 -18.55 -2.03
C VAL A 248 0.02 -19.13 -1.99
N ALA A 249 0.68 -19.21 -3.16
CA ALA A 249 2.07 -19.60 -3.25
C ALA A 249 3.05 -18.53 -2.70
N GLY A 250 2.58 -17.37 -2.30
CA GLY A 250 3.37 -16.27 -1.71
C GLY A 250 3.21 -16.12 -0.20
N GLY A 251 2.65 -17.10 0.51
CA GLY A 251 2.45 -17.02 1.94
C GLY A 251 2.82 -18.26 2.72
N LEU A 252 3.02 -18.08 4.03
CA LEU A 252 3.21 -19.15 5.01
C LEU A 252 2.33 -18.90 6.23
N ILE A 253 1.97 -19.96 6.94
CA ILE A 253 1.39 -19.84 8.28
C ILE A 253 2.53 -19.78 9.29
N LEU A 254 2.58 -18.69 10.04
CA LEU A 254 3.55 -18.50 11.11
C LEU A 254 2.84 -18.16 12.43
N ARG A 255 3.46 -18.53 13.54
CA ARG A 255 3.05 -18.08 14.87
C ARG A 255 3.33 -16.57 14.98
N ARG A 256 2.46 -15.81 15.63
CA ARG A 256 2.48 -14.33 15.67
C ARG A 256 3.85 -13.72 16.05
N ASP A 257 4.51 -14.27 17.06
CA ASP A 257 5.83 -13.82 17.48
C ASP A 257 6.91 -14.13 16.41
N VAL A 258 6.86 -15.34 15.83
CA VAL A 258 7.73 -15.77 14.73
C VAL A 258 7.52 -14.92 13.47
N HIS A 259 6.26 -14.61 13.15
CA HIS A 259 5.90 -13.72 12.04
C HIS A 259 6.52 -12.32 12.23
N ARG A 260 6.37 -11.76 13.44
CA ARG A 260 6.96 -10.46 13.74
C ARG A 260 8.49 -10.44 13.61
N LEU A 261 9.15 -11.49 14.09
CA LEU A 261 10.61 -11.62 13.98
C LEU A 261 11.05 -11.83 12.52
N PHE A 262 10.27 -12.54 11.72
CA PHE A 262 10.51 -12.69 10.30
C PHE A 262 10.37 -11.36 9.55
N ASP A 263 9.27 -10.61 9.74
CA ASP A 263 9.04 -9.30 9.11
C ASP A 263 10.14 -8.27 9.41
N THR A 264 10.83 -8.43 10.55
CA THR A 264 11.92 -7.54 10.97
C THR A 264 13.33 -8.07 10.65
N GLY A 265 13.41 -9.20 9.91
CA GLY A 265 14.68 -9.81 9.52
C GLY A 265 15.45 -10.51 10.63
N LEU A 266 14.90 -10.56 11.86
CA LEU A 266 15.53 -11.27 12.98
C LEU A 266 15.44 -12.79 12.82
N LEU A 267 14.49 -13.28 12.03
CA LEU A 267 14.43 -14.64 11.51
C LEU A 267 14.44 -14.57 9.98
N ALA A 268 15.16 -15.48 9.34
CA ALA A 268 15.20 -15.63 7.90
C ALA A 268 15.31 -17.10 7.51
N VAL A 269 15.22 -17.40 6.23
CA VAL A 269 15.45 -18.77 5.71
C VAL A 269 16.59 -18.71 4.71
N ASP A 270 17.63 -19.50 4.96
CA ASP A 270 18.82 -19.55 4.13
C ASP A 270 18.58 -20.22 2.77
N LYS A 271 19.59 -20.22 1.91
CA LYS A 271 19.54 -20.81 0.56
C LYS A 271 19.30 -22.32 0.58
N GLY A 272 19.58 -22.99 1.71
CA GLY A 272 19.36 -24.43 1.94
C GLY A 272 17.99 -24.74 2.55
N GLY A 273 17.12 -23.74 2.73
CA GLY A 273 15.80 -23.92 3.34
C GLY A 273 15.83 -24.09 4.86
N LYS A 274 16.92 -23.67 5.51
CA LYS A 274 17.07 -23.73 6.97
C LYS A 274 16.79 -22.37 7.58
N ILE A 275 16.19 -22.40 8.78
CA ILE A 275 15.88 -21.20 9.56
C ILE A 275 17.19 -20.62 10.10
N ASP A 276 17.43 -19.37 9.83
CA ASP A 276 18.52 -18.59 10.40
C ASP A 276 17.97 -17.62 11.44
N VAL A 277 18.61 -17.63 12.60
CA VAL A 277 18.26 -16.81 13.77
C VAL A 277 19.36 -15.77 13.96
N GLU A 278 18.99 -14.51 13.93
CA GLU A 278 19.93 -13.40 14.14
C GLU A 278 20.56 -13.49 15.54
N ILE A 279 21.85 -13.09 15.66
CA ILE A 279 22.67 -13.32 16.84
C ILE A 279 22.07 -12.76 18.15
N SER A 280 21.34 -11.64 18.07
CA SER A 280 20.67 -11.04 19.23
C SER A 280 19.58 -11.92 19.83
N LEU A 281 19.01 -12.85 19.04
CA LEU A 281 17.98 -13.78 19.50
C LEU A 281 18.53 -15.09 20.05
N LEU A 282 19.83 -15.37 19.88
CA LEU A 282 20.41 -16.63 20.35
C LEU A 282 20.41 -16.75 21.89
N GLY A 283 20.33 -15.62 22.60
CA GLY A 283 20.13 -15.60 24.06
C GLY A 283 18.74 -16.06 24.52
N PHE A 284 17.78 -16.24 23.61
CA PHE A 284 16.42 -16.67 23.92
C PHE A 284 16.21 -18.12 23.47
N PRO A 285 16.20 -19.13 24.38
CA PRO A 285 16.18 -20.54 24.02
C PRO A 285 15.01 -20.95 23.11
N ILE A 286 13.86 -20.25 23.21
CA ILE A 286 12.66 -20.51 22.40
C ILE A 286 12.93 -20.25 20.90
N TYR A 287 13.79 -19.29 20.56
CA TYR A 287 14.16 -18.94 19.18
C TYR A 287 15.50 -19.58 18.79
N ALA A 288 16.49 -19.60 19.68
CA ALA A 288 17.80 -20.18 19.43
C ALA A 288 17.72 -21.63 18.89
N LYS A 289 16.79 -22.44 19.44
CA LYS A 289 16.56 -23.83 19.01
C LYS A 289 16.03 -23.96 17.57
N LEU A 290 15.60 -22.87 16.92
CA LEU A 290 15.15 -22.87 15.54
C LEU A 290 16.33 -22.75 14.58
N HIS A 291 17.46 -22.21 15.02
CA HIS A 291 18.62 -22.00 14.16
C HIS A 291 19.11 -23.31 13.52
N GLY A 292 19.32 -23.28 12.22
CA GLY A 292 19.77 -24.42 11.42
C GLY A 292 18.71 -25.52 11.19
N LYS A 293 17.49 -25.41 11.74
CA LYS A 293 16.42 -26.36 11.46
C LYS A 293 15.77 -26.09 10.10
N PRO A 294 15.32 -27.12 9.40
CA PRO A 294 14.57 -26.94 8.16
C PRO A 294 13.21 -26.29 8.43
N VAL A 295 12.70 -25.53 7.44
CA VAL A 295 11.30 -25.12 7.41
C VAL A 295 10.41 -26.36 7.34
N LEU A 296 9.41 -26.44 8.20
CA LEU A 296 8.55 -27.64 8.30
C LEU A 296 7.50 -27.71 7.18
N ALA A 297 7.09 -26.56 6.64
CA ALA A 297 6.16 -26.53 5.51
C ALA A 297 6.82 -27.00 4.23
N LYS A 298 6.09 -27.78 3.40
CA LYS A 298 6.52 -28.11 2.06
C LYS A 298 6.46 -26.85 1.17
N LEU A 299 7.62 -26.25 0.91
CA LEU A 299 7.73 -25.03 0.14
C LEU A 299 7.50 -25.30 -1.37
N LYS A 300 6.75 -24.39 -2.00
CA LYS A 300 6.64 -24.29 -3.47
C LYS A 300 7.80 -23.46 -4.02
N ASP A 301 8.12 -23.62 -5.30
CA ASP A 301 9.22 -22.87 -5.95
C ASP A 301 9.11 -21.35 -5.77
N LYS A 302 7.91 -20.85 -5.85
CA LYS A 302 7.61 -19.42 -5.66
C LYS A 302 7.88 -18.95 -4.23
N GLN A 303 7.50 -19.76 -3.24
CA GLN A 303 7.82 -19.48 -1.83
C GLN A 303 9.32 -19.49 -1.59
N SER A 304 10.03 -20.47 -2.14
CA SER A 304 11.50 -20.55 -2.04
C SER A 304 12.19 -19.35 -2.68
N SER A 305 11.65 -18.84 -3.79
CA SER A 305 12.16 -17.62 -4.44
C SER A 305 11.96 -16.37 -3.56
N TRP A 306 10.80 -16.22 -2.94
CA TRP A 306 10.50 -15.10 -2.04
C TRP A 306 11.31 -15.16 -0.74
N LEU A 307 11.48 -16.33 -0.15
CA LEU A 307 12.34 -16.53 1.02
C LEU A 307 13.80 -16.17 0.72
N ARG A 308 14.29 -16.47 -0.49
CA ARG A 308 15.62 -16.05 -0.95
C ARG A 308 15.75 -14.54 -1.10
N LEU A 309 14.71 -13.85 -1.59
CA LEU A 309 14.70 -12.37 -1.65
C LEU A 309 14.71 -11.77 -0.25
N HIS A 310 13.91 -12.32 0.67
CA HIS A 310 13.92 -11.91 2.07
C HIS A 310 15.30 -12.12 2.71
N TRP A 311 15.93 -13.29 2.46
CA TRP A 311 17.30 -13.55 2.91
C TRP A 311 18.27 -12.48 2.43
N ASN A 312 18.28 -12.18 1.14
CA ASN A 312 19.20 -11.20 0.55
C ASN A 312 18.97 -9.75 1.03
N GLN A 313 17.79 -9.45 1.54
CA GLN A 313 17.47 -8.14 2.11
C GLN A 313 18.08 -7.95 3.51
N TRP A 314 18.19 -9.04 4.27
CA TRP A 314 18.51 -8.98 5.70
C TRP A 314 19.86 -9.61 6.08
N ARG A 315 20.58 -10.28 5.13
CA ARG A 315 21.87 -10.96 5.35
C ARG A 315 22.95 -10.53 4.37
#